data_701b9fcf8e3496096f3b39d592c94bb0
#
_entry.id   701b9fcf8e3496096f3b39d592c94bb0
#
_cell.length_a   1.000
_cell.length_b   1.000
_cell.length_c   1.000
_cell.angle_alpha   90.00
_cell.angle_beta   90.00
_cell.angle_gamma   90.00
#
_symmetry.space_group_name_H-M   'P 1'
#
loop_
_entity.id
_entity.type
_entity.pdbx_description
1 polymer ?
#
loop_
_entity_poly.entity_id
_entity_poly.type
_entity_poly.pdbx_seq_one_letter_code
_entity_poly.pdbx_strand_id
1 'polypeptide(L)'
;DYIQEISEVPKENSAKTQERQKSNGMETIIEKKQKEDKKTLIKTTKKYLQEHKALLQKGKELVNKKWNKIDFNKKQLITDGLTVEKKRLKLIKHDLIPEDFNPSPLIHPISIEVGYKFPISFNNYRSNLLKRCESIRKHIEMEVGFLIPNIHIEENREINPESYKIKIKGIEVAIGEIRTGRLLSIGSEDFLNNLEGIKCFEPAYGMPAVWIKPELIKYAERAGCVILDPISVIAEEITEVINLYVSNLLGVKETESLLGKIKETHPALINEVYPNFLNLKEIRIILQNLLREHVSIEDMITILETLADYVTITRDTDILTEYVRKVLSTNICRKYQINGIIQVITFDEKIEKFIENNMRNKTLQSNKLKKLLKVLGEKIQLLINYGIKPVILSSPIIRFYLKRLTWKSFPHLIILSYNEITDDIKIKNIICIKL
;
A
#
# COMPACT_ATOMS: atom_id res chain seq x y z
N ASP A 1 -71.30 0.82 -58.04
CA ASP A 1 -71.09 1.57 -56.81
C ASP A 1 -70.58 0.71 -55.72
N TYR A 2 -69.44 0.33 -55.61
CA TYR A 2 -68.73 -0.41 -54.62
C TYR A 2 -67.66 -1.27 -55.30
N ILE A 3 -66.69 -0.68 -55.97
CA ILE A 3 -65.40 -1.32 -56.24
C ILE A 3 -64.43 -0.22 -56.67
N GLN A 4 -63.81 0.44 -55.71
CA GLN A 4 -62.54 1.17 -55.88
C GLN A 4 -62.03 1.62 -54.52
N GLU A 5 -61.41 0.72 -53.82
CA GLU A 5 -60.50 1.07 -52.72
C GLU A 5 -59.81 -0.19 -52.22
N ILE A 6 -58.90 -0.76 -52.96
CA ILE A 6 -57.80 -1.59 -52.42
C ILE A 6 -56.58 -1.45 -53.34
N SER A 7 -55.81 -0.42 -53.11
CA SER A 7 -54.41 -0.40 -53.59
C SER A 7 -53.62 0.70 -52.91
N GLU A 8 -53.30 0.50 -51.67
CA GLU A 8 -52.13 1.15 -51.06
C GLU A 8 -51.80 0.41 -49.75
N VAL A 9 -50.97 -0.63 -49.85
CA VAL A 9 -50.26 -1.21 -48.71
C VAL A 9 -48.90 -0.54 -48.63
N PRO A 10 -48.53 0.07 -47.50
CA PRO A 10 -47.34 0.90 -47.40
C PRO A 10 -46.03 0.09 -47.52
N LYS A 11 -45.10 0.68 -48.22
CA LYS A 11 -43.71 0.21 -48.37
C LYS A 11 -42.86 0.26 -47.06
N GLU A 12 -43.42 0.01 -45.90
CA GLU A 12 -42.68 0.06 -44.65
C GLU A 12 -41.94 -1.25 -44.29
N ASN A 13 -42.28 -2.38 -44.89
CA ASN A 13 -41.64 -3.67 -44.56
C ASN A 13 -40.30 -3.91 -45.26
N SER A 14 -39.98 -3.18 -46.33
CA SER A 14 -38.71 -3.35 -47.02
C SER A 14 -37.55 -2.61 -46.32
N ALA A 15 -37.83 -1.49 -45.65
CA ALA A 15 -36.84 -0.71 -44.93
C ALA A 15 -36.39 -1.44 -43.61
N LYS A 16 -37.36 -1.97 -42.88
CA LYS A 16 -37.05 -2.77 -41.63
C LYS A 16 -36.30 -4.07 -41.90
N THR A 17 -36.51 -4.68 -43.06
CA THR A 17 -35.77 -5.90 -43.47
C THR A 17 -34.35 -5.56 -43.91
N GLN A 18 -34.13 -4.44 -44.57
CA GLN A 18 -32.80 -3.96 -44.97
C GLN A 18 -31.99 -3.45 -43.75
N GLU A 19 -32.60 -2.82 -42.77
CA GLU A 19 -31.94 -2.40 -41.53
C GLU A 19 -31.55 -3.61 -40.64
N ARG A 20 -32.41 -4.64 -40.56
CA ARG A 20 -32.07 -5.90 -39.86
C ARG A 20 -30.96 -6.69 -40.55
N GLN A 21 -30.91 -6.68 -41.91
CA GLN A 21 -29.81 -7.32 -42.62
C GLN A 21 -28.51 -6.52 -42.50
N LYS A 22 -28.55 -5.18 -42.42
CA LYS A 22 -27.37 -4.34 -42.15
C LYS A 22 -26.88 -4.50 -40.71
N SER A 23 -27.76 -4.60 -39.69
CA SER A 23 -27.35 -4.81 -38.32
C SER A 23 -26.73 -6.22 -38.12
N ASN A 24 -27.30 -7.27 -38.65
CA ASN A 24 -26.70 -8.62 -38.63
C ASN A 24 -25.37 -8.70 -39.40
N GLY A 25 -25.20 -7.96 -40.47
CA GLY A 25 -23.93 -7.87 -41.17
C GLY A 25 -22.86 -7.14 -40.38
N MET A 26 -23.25 -6.11 -39.62
CA MET A 26 -22.34 -5.36 -38.74
C MET A 26 -21.93 -6.13 -37.50
N GLU A 27 -22.85 -6.85 -36.88
CA GLU A 27 -22.55 -7.76 -35.75
C GLU A 27 -21.57 -8.89 -36.15
N THR A 28 -21.78 -9.46 -37.35
CA THR A 28 -20.88 -10.52 -37.87
C THR A 28 -19.47 -9.98 -38.18
N ILE A 29 -19.35 -8.72 -38.61
CA ILE A 29 -18.07 -8.06 -38.87
C ILE A 29 -17.36 -7.73 -37.54
N ILE A 30 -18.11 -7.27 -36.53
CA ILE A 30 -17.58 -6.99 -35.19
C ILE A 30 -17.08 -8.28 -34.51
N GLU A 31 -17.85 -9.37 -34.57
CA GLU A 31 -17.41 -10.66 -34.04
C GLU A 31 -16.18 -11.22 -34.76
N LYS A 32 -16.09 -11.09 -36.09
CA LYS A 32 -14.89 -11.48 -36.85
C LYS A 32 -13.67 -10.65 -36.45
N LYS A 33 -13.84 -9.35 -36.27
CA LYS A 33 -12.77 -8.45 -35.85
C LYS A 33 -12.30 -8.78 -34.43
N GLN A 34 -13.23 -9.00 -33.51
CA GLN A 34 -12.92 -9.44 -32.14
C GLN A 34 -12.20 -10.82 -32.08
N LYS A 35 -12.56 -11.75 -32.97
CA LYS A 35 -11.87 -13.05 -33.09
C LYS A 35 -10.46 -12.92 -33.67
N GLU A 36 -10.26 -11.99 -34.58
CA GLU A 36 -8.95 -11.70 -35.18
C GLU A 36 -8.03 -10.95 -34.20
N ASP A 37 -8.56 -9.97 -33.48
CA ASP A 37 -7.86 -9.25 -32.42
C ASP A 37 -7.47 -10.20 -31.27
N LYS A 38 -8.35 -11.13 -30.92
CA LYS A 38 -8.07 -12.16 -29.91
C LYS A 38 -6.98 -13.16 -30.37
N LYS A 39 -6.95 -13.55 -31.67
CA LYS A 39 -5.87 -14.37 -32.24
C LYS A 39 -4.54 -13.64 -32.28
N THR A 40 -4.57 -12.35 -32.63
CA THR A 40 -3.37 -11.48 -32.66
C THR A 40 -2.84 -11.27 -31.27
N LEU A 41 -3.70 -11.02 -30.29
CA LEU A 41 -3.34 -10.89 -28.88
C LEU A 41 -2.70 -12.18 -28.34
N ILE A 42 -3.28 -13.34 -28.64
CA ILE A 42 -2.72 -14.64 -28.23
C ILE A 42 -1.35 -14.89 -28.88
N LYS A 43 -1.16 -14.49 -30.15
CA LYS A 43 0.11 -14.65 -30.86
C LYS A 43 1.20 -13.73 -30.30
N THR A 44 0.83 -12.47 -29.99
CA THR A 44 1.71 -11.49 -29.36
C THR A 44 2.07 -11.90 -27.94
N THR A 45 1.11 -12.40 -27.17
CA THR A 45 1.35 -12.90 -25.80
C THR A 45 2.25 -14.14 -25.80
N LYS A 46 2.09 -15.06 -26.78
CA LYS A 46 2.99 -16.24 -26.92
C LYS A 46 4.41 -15.85 -27.29
N LYS A 47 4.59 -14.87 -28.20
CA LYS A 47 5.90 -14.32 -28.56
C LYS A 47 6.55 -13.63 -27.36
N TYR A 48 5.78 -12.83 -26.63
CA TYR A 48 6.22 -12.14 -25.42
C TYR A 48 6.64 -13.13 -24.31
N LEU A 49 5.88 -14.21 -24.12
CA LEU A 49 6.22 -15.29 -23.18
C LEU A 49 7.51 -16.04 -23.55
N GLN A 50 7.81 -16.23 -24.84
CA GLN A 50 9.05 -16.83 -25.29
C GLN A 50 10.26 -15.91 -25.09
N GLU A 51 10.15 -14.64 -25.44
CA GLU A 51 11.19 -13.63 -25.20
C GLU A 51 11.42 -13.43 -23.70
N HIS A 52 10.35 -13.48 -22.91
CA HIS A 52 10.42 -13.36 -21.45
C HIS A 52 11.09 -14.58 -20.79
N LYS A 53 10.87 -15.79 -21.31
CA LYS A 53 11.58 -17.01 -20.85
C LYS A 53 13.09 -16.91 -21.07
N ALA A 54 13.52 -16.37 -22.20
CA ALA A 54 14.95 -16.18 -22.50
C ALA A 54 15.61 -15.12 -21.60
N LEU A 55 14.89 -14.00 -21.30
CA LEU A 55 15.34 -12.96 -20.37
C LEU A 55 15.39 -13.46 -18.92
N LEU A 56 14.41 -14.28 -18.51
CA LEU A 56 14.41 -14.92 -17.19
C LEU A 56 15.59 -15.89 -17.00
N GLN A 57 15.96 -16.61 -18.05
CA GLN A 57 17.11 -17.51 -18.02
C GLN A 57 18.42 -16.72 -17.84
N LYS A 58 18.61 -15.63 -18.62
CA LYS A 58 19.76 -14.73 -18.46
C LYS A 58 19.78 -14.02 -17.10
N GLY A 59 18.63 -13.59 -16.56
CA GLY A 59 18.52 -13.02 -15.23
C GLY A 59 18.92 -13.99 -14.13
N LYS A 60 18.50 -15.26 -14.24
CA LYS A 60 18.88 -16.33 -13.31
C LYS A 60 20.37 -16.60 -13.30
N GLU A 61 21.00 -16.62 -14.46
CA GLU A 61 22.46 -16.83 -14.58
C GLU A 61 23.25 -15.66 -13.98
N LEU A 62 22.78 -14.41 -14.17
CA LEU A 62 23.39 -13.22 -13.58
C LEU A 62 23.24 -13.15 -12.05
N VAL A 63 22.06 -13.52 -11.53
CA VAL A 63 21.80 -13.58 -10.09
C VAL A 63 22.63 -14.70 -9.45
N ASN A 64 22.66 -15.90 -10.05
CA ASN A 64 23.46 -17.00 -9.54
C ASN A 64 24.99 -16.70 -9.62
N LYS A 65 25.45 -16.07 -10.70
CA LYS A 65 26.86 -15.64 -10.83
C LYS A 65 27.26 -14.59 -9.79
N LYS A 66 26.40 -13.61 -9.50
CA LYS A 66 26.62 -12.63 -8.42
C LYS A 66 26.48 -13.27 -7.03
N TRP A 67 25.49 -14.18 -6.84
CA TRP A 67 25.29 -14.88 -5.57
C TRP A 67 26.46 -15.76 -5.17
N ASN A 68 27.07 -16.47 -6.12
CA ASN A 68 28.22 -17.33 -5.86
C ASN A 68 29.53 -16.53 -5.61
N LYS A 69 29.58 -15.25 -5.99
CA LYS A 69 30.69 -14.34 -5.72
C LYS A 69 30.52 -13.53 -4.42
N ILE A 70 29.39 -13.64 -3.73
CA ILE A 70 29.15 -12.95 -2.46
C ILE A 70 29.84 -13.74 -1.35
N ASP A 71 30.79 -13.09 -0.68
CA ASP A 71 31.55 -13.62 0.44
C ASP A 71 30.63 -14.08 1.59
N PHE A 72 31.09 -15.09 2.37
CA PHE A 72 30.37 -15.70 3.47
C PHE A 72 29.88 -14.67 4.50
N ASN A 73 30.65 -13.61 4.75
CA ASN A 73 30.29 -12.51 5.63
C ASN A 73 29.06 -11.69 5.11
N LYS A 74 28.91 -11.56 3.79
CA LYS A 74 27.70 -10.93 3.21
C LYS A 74 26.45 -11.82 3.27
N LYS A 75 26.62 -13.14 3.33
CA LYS A 75 25.50 -14.07 3.56
C LYS A 75 24.99 -13.97 4.99
N GLN A 76 25.85 -13.66 5.95
CA GLN A 76 25.48 -13.42 7.34
C GLN A 76 24.71 -12.10 7.52
N LEU A 77 25.07 -11.04 6.78
CA LEU A 77 24.34 -9.77 6.72
C LEU A 77 22.88 -9.93 6.25
N ILE A 78 22.58 -10.92 5.40
CA ILE A 78 21.21 -11.23 4.96
C ILE A 78 20.39 -11.88 6.09
N THR A 79 21.04 -12.70 6.92
CA THR A 79 20.43 -13.26 8.15
C THR A 79 20.20 -12.18 9.21
N ASP A 80 21.05 -11.17 9.26
CA ASP A 80 20.95 -10.03 10.18
C ASP A 80 19.84 -9.05 9.75
N GLY A 81 19.58 -8.91 8.43
CA GLY A 81 18.44 -8.16 7.89
C GLY A 81 17.08 -8.69 8.37
N LEU A 82 16.91 -10.02 8.45
CA LEU A 82 15.73 -10.64 9.07
C LEU A 82 15.60 -10.29 10.57
N THR A 83 16.72 -10.02 11.23
CA THR A 83 16.77 -9.59 12.63
C THR A 83 16.36 -8.13 12.77
N VAL A 84 16.71 -7.27 11.80
CA VAL A 84 16.28 -5.86 11.75
C VAL A 84 14.76 -5.75 11.56
N GLU A 85 14.17 -6.49 10.62
CA GLU A 85 12.72 -6.49 10.42
C GLU A 85 11.98 -7.03 11.65
N LYS A 86 12.49 -8.07 12.31
CA LYS A 86 11.94 -8.55 13.58
C LYS A 86 12.08 -7.52 14.72
N LYS A 87 13.15 -6.72 14.75
CA LYS A 87 13.33 -5.63 15.72
C LYS A 87 12.42 -4.45 15.41
N ARG A 88 12.26 -4.09 14.11
CA ARG A 88 11.30 -3.09 13.66
C ARG A 88 9.87 -3.45 14.06
N LEU A 89 9.44 -4.70 13.83
CA LEU A 89 8.14 -5.21 14.25
C LEU A 89 7.94 -5.21 15.79
N LYS A 90 9.03 -5.10 16.58
CA LYS A 90 8.96 -4.91 18.03
C LYS A 90 8.84 -3.44 18.43
N LEU A 91 9.39 -2.51 17.65
CA LEU A 91 9.36 -1.08 17.94
C LEU A 91 7.99 -0.47 17.61
N ILE A 92 7.41 -0.82 16.46
CA ILE A 92 6.06 -0.42 16.10
C ILE A 92 5.17 -1.66 16.16
N LYS A 93 4.23 -1.65 17.09
CA LYS A 93 3.32 -2.78 17.31
C LYS A 93 2.20 -2.73 16.29
N HIS A 94 2.16 -3.69 15.37
CA HIS A 94 1.10 -3.83 14.38
C HIS A 94 -0.14 -4.51 14.97
N ASP A 95 -1.33 -4.19 14.44
CA ASP A 95 -2.61 -4.80 14.80
C ASP A 95 -3.04 -4.68 16.28
N LEU A 96 -2.56 -3.67 17.01
CA LEU A 96 -3.00 -3.45 18.39
C LEU A 96 -4.39 -2.84 18.50
N ILE A 97 -4.84 -2.16 17.46
CA ILE A 97 -6.12 -1.45 17.47
C ILE A 97 -7.15 -2.31 16.76
N PRO A 98 -8.16 -2.85 17.47
CA PRO A 98 -9.27 -3.56 16.85
C PRO A 98 -9.98 -2.67 15.83
N GLU A 99 -10.48 -3.26 14.74
CA GLU A 99 -11.17 -2.53 13.66
C GLU A 99 -12.39 -1.76 14.18
N ASP A 100 -13.11 -2.32 15.16
CA ASP A 100 -14.29 -1.71 15.78
C ASP A 100 -13.97 -0.90 17.05
N PHE A 101 -12.69 -0.63 17.35
CA PHE A 101 -12.31 0.10 18.55
C PHE A 101 -12.78 1.56 18.49
N ASN A 102 -13.69 1.92 19.38
CA ASN A 102 -14.20 3.27 19.52
C ASN A 102 -13.77 3.83 20.89
N PRO A 103 -12.74 4.68 20.93
CA PRO A 103 -12.22 5.24 22.18
C PRO A 103 -13.24 6.18 22.83
N SER A 104 -13.08 6.43 24.14
CA SER A 104 -13.78 7.51 24.81
C SER A 104 -13.55 8.84 24.08
N PRO A 105 -14.57 9.73 24.00
CA PRO A 105 -14.45 11.04 23.36
C PRO A 105 -13.35 11.94 23.97
N LEU A 106 -12.89 11.64 25.17
CA LEU A 106 -11.83 12.35 25.88
C LEU A 106 -10.41 11.93 25.48
N ILE A 107 -10.29 10.86 24.68
CA ILE A 107 -8.99 10.34 24.24
C ILE A 107 -8.59 11.01 22.93
N HIS A 108 -7.40 11.63 22.90
CA HIS A 108 -6.85 12.17 21.65
C HIS A 108 -6.60 11.06 20.63
N PRO A 109 -7.05 11.24 19.37
CA PRO A 109 -6.84 10.23 18.32
C PRO A 109 -5.35 9.92 18.08
N ILE A 110 -4.48 10.94 18.19
CA ILE A 110 -3.03 10.82 18.10
C ILE A 110 -2.44 11.58 19.28
N SER A 111 -1.64 10.91 20.11
CA SER A 111 -0.90 11.58 21.20
C SER A 111 0.54 11.08 21.30
N ILE A 112 1.41 11.98 21.74
CA ILE A 112 2.82 11.73 22.00
C ILE A 112 3.08 12.09 23.46
N GLU A 113 3.49 11.10 24.24
CA GLU A 113 3.96 11.33 25.59
C GLU A 113 5.49 11.39 25.58
N VAL A 114 6.07 12.39 26.20
CA VAL A 114 7.51 12.62 26.23
C VAL A 114 8.01 12.70 27.68
N GLY A 115 9.18 12.11 27.93
CA GLY A 115 9.80 12.15 29.25
C GLY A 115 10.28 13.55 29.66
N TYR A 116 10.44 13.81 30.94
CA TYR A 116 10.69 15.13 31.51
C TYR A 116 12.07 15.74 31.17
N LYS A 117 13.06 14.93 30.76
CA LYS A 117 14.35 15.45 30.24
C LYS A 117 14.28 15.80 28.77
N PHE A 118 13.15 15.54 28.16
CA PHE A 118 12.91 16.04 26.83
C PHE A 118 13.02 17.56 26.83
N PRO A 119 13.74 18.19 25.89
CA PRO A 119 13.94 19.65 25.90
C PRO A 119 12.65 20.46 25.66
N ILE A 120 11.51 19.97 26.13
CA ILE A 120 10.20 20.68 26.10
C ILE A 120 10.23 21.92 26.99
N SER A 121 11.03 21.91 28.04
CA SER A 121 11.25 23.07 28.93
C SER A 121 11.88 24.28 28.23
N PHE A 122 12.50 24.12 27.08
CA PHE A 122 12.86 25.22 26.20
C PHE A 122 11.74 25.45 25.19
N ASN A 123 10.98 26.53 25.33
CA ASN A 123 9.85 26.92 24.49
C ASN A 123 10.06 26.70 22.98
N ASN A 124 11.29 26.75 22.50
CA ASN A 124 11.66 26.53 21.12
C ASN A 124 11.49 25.07 20.64
N TYR A 125 11.82 24.07 21.47
CA TYR A 125 11.73 22.66 21.06
C TYR A 125 10.29 22.19 20.94
N ARG A 126 9.43 22.53 21.91
CA ARG A 126 7.99 22.21 21.83
C ARG A 126 7.35 22.87 20.62
N SER A 127 7.66 24.15 20.40
CA SER A 127 7.16 24.90 19.22
C SER A 127 7.65 24.28 17.91
N ASN A 128 8.90 23.84 17.84
CA ASN A 128 9.46 23.21 16.63
C ASN A 128 8.85 21.83 16.38
N LEU A 129 8.66 21.02 17.41
CA LEU A 129 8.01 19.71 17.28
C LEU A 129 6.55 19.87 16.84
N LEU A 130 5.80 20.81 17.43
CA LEU A 130 4.42 21.11 17.03
C LEU A 130 4.33 21.55 15.56
N LYS A 131 5.20 22.47 15.12
CA LYS A 131 5.25 22.92 13.72
C LYS A 131 5.58 21.75 12.77
N ARG A 132 6.49 20.88 13.20
CA ARG A 132 6.86 19.69 12.42
C ARG A 132 5.69 18.71 12.32
N CYS A 133 5.01 18.42 13.43
CA CYS A 133 3.79 17.60 13.48
C CYS A 133 2.69 18.16 12.57
N GLU A 134 2.50 19.49 12.57
CA GLU A 134 1.52 20.14 11.69
C GLU A 134 1.89 20.00 10.21
N SER A 135 3.17 20.17 9.86
CA SER A 135 3.65 19.95 8.48
C SER A 135 3.48 18.51 8.02
N ILE A 136 3.80 17.54 8.89
CA ILE A 136 3.59 16.11 8.63
C ILE A 136 2.12 15.82 8.40
N ARG A 137 1.25 16.30 9.28
CA ARG A 137 -0.19 16.13 9.17
C ARG A 137 -0.71 16.63 7.83
N LYS A 138 -0.37 17.86 7.42
CA LYS A 138 -0.77 18.45 6.13
C LYS A 138 -0.25 17.65 4.94
N HIS A 139 0.97 17.14 5.02
CA HIS A 139 1.55 16.33 3.96
C HIS A 139 0.77 15.00 3.80
N ILE A 140 0.52 14.32 4.90
CA ILE A 140 -0.25 13.06 4.88
C ILE A 140 -1.70 13.31 4.44
N GLU A 141 -2.35 14.41 4.88
CA GLU A 141 -3.69 14.81 4.43
C GLU A 141 -3.78 14.89 2.90
N MET A 142 -2.78 15.52 2.26
CA MET A 142 -2.72 15.61 0.79
C MET A 142 -2.48 14.24 0.14
N GLU A 143 -1.71 13.35 0.79
CA GLU A 143 -1.42 12.03 0.24
C GLU A 143 -2.61 11.07 0.36
N VAL A 144 -3.35 11.11 1.46
CA VAL A 144 -4.40 10.13 1.76
C VAL A 144 -5.82 10.60 1.39
N GLY A 145 -6.04 11.92 1.29
CA GLY A 145 -7.31 12.51 0.84
C GLY A 145 -8.32 12.80 1.95
N PHE A 146 -7.95 12.77 3.24
CA PHE A 146 -8.82 13.19 4.34
C PHE A 146 -8.05 13.88 5.47
N LEU A 147 -8.77 14.65 6.30
CA LEU A 147 -8.18 15.43 7.40
C LEU A 147 -7.66 14.52 8.51
N ILE A 148 -6.35 14.53 8.72
CA ILE A 148 -5.72 13.80 9.83
C ILE A 148 -5.99 14.55 11.15
N PRO A 149 -6.41 13.86 12.23
CA PRO A 149 -6.61 14.48 13.53
C PRO A 149 -5.35 15.18 14.08
N ASN A 150 -5.57 16.18 14.95
CA ASN A 150 -4.47 16.89 15.58
C ASN A 150 -3.62 15.95 16.45
N ILE A 151 -2.31 16.15 16.41
CA ILE A 151 -1.35 15.44 17.23
C ILE A 151 -1.22 16.18 18.57
N HIS A 152 -1.57 15.51 19.66
CA HIS A 152 -1.44 16.03 21.01
C HIS A 152 -0.09 15.66 21.61
N ILE A 153 0.61 16.63 22.27
CA ILE A 153 1.91 16.38 22.88
C ILE A 153 1.81 16.74 24.35
N GLU A 154 2.13 15.77 25.22
CA GLU A 154 2.10 15.93 26.67
C GLU A 154 3.38 15.39 27.34
N GLU A 155 3.73 15.97 28.51
CA GLU A 155 4.82 15.47 29.33
C GLU A 155 4.31 14.33 30.21
N ASN A 156 5.02 13.21 30.23
CA ASN A 156 4.76 12.10 31.14
C ASN A 156 6.00 11.80 31.99
N ARG A 157 5.85 11.99 33.31
CA ARG A 157 6.94 11.78 34.29
C ARG A 157 7.13 10.33 34.69
N GLU A 158 6.20 9.45 34.30
CA GLU A 158 6.26 8.03 34.64
C GLU A 158 7.12 7.22 33.66
N ILE A 159 7.44 7.82 32.49
CA ILE A 159 8.31 7.18 31.51
C ILE A 159 9.78 7.59 31.71
N ASN A 160 10.69 6.83 31.06
CA ASN A 160 12.12 7.18 31.09
C ASN A 160 12.31 8.65 30.61
N PRO A 161 13.16 9.44 31.29
CA PRO A 161 13.34 10.86 31.00
C PRO A 161 13.66 11.24 29.55
N GLU A 162 14.37 10.38 28.83
CA GLU A 162 14.76 10.57 27.42
C GLU A 162 13.93 9.70 26.45
N SER A 163 12.83 9.09 26.91
CA SER A 163 11.94 8.29 26.09
C SER A 163 10.70 9.06 25.68
N TYR A 164 10.08 8.60 24.61
CA TYR A 164 8.75 9.05 24.18
C TYR A 164 7.89 7.85 23.79
N LYS A 165 6.58 8.03 23.85
CA LYS A 165 5.57 7.04 23.44
C LYS A 165 4.62 7.68 22.46
N ILE A 166 4.27 6.96 21.41
CA ILE A 166 3.24 7.37 20.45
C ILE A 166 2.02 6.49 20.68
N LYS A 167 0.87 7.14 20.85
CA LYS A 167 -0.41 6.46 21.04
C LYS A 167 -1.38 6.83 19.92
N ILE A 168 -2.08 5.82 19.42
CA ILE A 168 -3.22 5.99 18.51
C ILE A 168 -4.48 5.55 19.24
N LYS A 169 -5.46 6.45 19.34
CA LYS A 169 -6.70 6.22 20.09
C LYS A 169 -6.45 5.74 21.52
N GLY A 170 -5.40 6.26 22.16
CA GLY A 170 -5.00 5.91 23.53
C GLY A 170 -4.21 4.61 23.67
N ILE A 171 -4.05 3.83 22.61
CA ILE A 171 -3.26 2.60 22.59
C ILE A 171 -1.81 2.94 22.23
N GLU A 172 -0.86 2.49 23.05
CA GLU A 172 0.58 2.63 22.81
C GLU A 172 0.98 1.76 21.60
N VAL A 173 1.42 2.42 20.53
CA VAL A 173 1.79 1.76 19.27
C VAL A 173 3.29 1.82 18.98
N ALA A 174 4.00 2.80 19.57
CA ALA A 174 5.44 2.93 19.40
C ALA A 174 6.08 3.53 20.66
N ILE A 175 7.33 3.14 20.91
CA ILE A 175 8.19 3.67 21.97
C ILE A 175 9.57 3.91 21.37
N GLY A 176 10.10 5.12 21.58
CA GLY A 176 11.45 5.46 21.17
C GLY A 176 12.25 6.14 22.27
N GLU A 177 13.54 6.27 22.03
CA GLU A 177 14.46 7.01 22.88
C GLU A 177 15.24 8.02 22.04
N ILE A 178 15.48 9.17 22.62
CA ILE A 178 16.39 10.18 22.07
C ILE A 178 17.59 10.36 22.97
N ARG A 179 18.65 10.98 22.45
CA ARG A 179 19.81 11.40 23.25
C ARG A 179 20.00 12.89 23.12
N THR A 180 19.71 13.59 24.22
CA THR A 180 19.85 15.03 24.28
C THR A 180 21.31 15.44 24.03
N GLY A 181 21.51 16.45 23.16
CA GLY A 181 22.84 16.92 22.77
C GLY A 181 23.61 16.03 21.81
N ARG A 182 22.96 15.02 21.23
CA ARG A 182 23.52 14.14 20.19
C ARG A 182 22.66 14.17 18.93
N LEU A 183 23.22 13.66 17.83
CA LEU A 183 22.57 13.50 16.54
C LEU A 183 22.60 12.05 16.14
N LEU A 184 21.54 11.57 15.48
CA LEU A 184 21.46 10.21 15.02
C LEU A 184 22.10 10.10 13.63
N SER A 185 23.14 9.27 13.50
CA SER A 185 23.81 8.94 12.24
C SER A 185 23.30 7.61 11.74
N ILE A 186 22.72 7.59 10.54
CA ILE A 186 22.22 6.40 9.85
C ILE A 186 23.08 6.17 8.61
N GLY A 187 23.60 4.94 8.43
CA GLY A 187 24.48 4.64 7.31
C GLY A 187 24.80 3.16 7.17
N SER A 188 25.85 2.84 6.44
CA SER A 188 26.30 1.45 6.29
C SER A 188 26.80 0.89 7.63
N GLU A 189 26.47 -0.36 7.91
CA GLU A 189 26.83 -1.03 9.17
C GLU A 189 28.35 -1.08 9.36
N ASP A 190 29.11 -1.31 8.28
CA ASP A 190 30.58 -1.34 8.31
C ASP A 190 31.16 -0.01 8.80
N PHE A 191 30.61 1.11 8.37
CA PHE A 191 31.03 2.44 8.81
C PHE A 191 30.60 2.73 10.26
N LEU A 192 29.32 2.44 10.57
CA LEU A 192 28.73 2.69 11.89
C LEU A 192 29.44 1.89 13.00
N ASN A 193 29.96 0.71 12.67
CA ASN A 193 30.70 -0.12 13.63
C ASN A 193 31.97 0.53 14.15
N ASN A 194 32.60 1.39 13.33
CA ASN A 194 33.83 2.11 13.65
C ASN A 194 33.57 3.55 14.14
N LEU A 195 32.29 4.00 14.14
CA LEU A 195 31.92 5.35 14.53
C LEU A 195 31.75 5.42 16.06
N GLU A 196 32.39 6.41 16.71
CA GLU A 196 32.24 6.64 18.15
C GLU A 196 30.86 7.15 18.49
N GLY A 197 30.15 6.47 19.39
CA GLY A 197 28.84 6.88 19.84
C GLY A 197 28.01 5.76 20.50
N ILE A 198 26.73 6.01 20.69
CA ILE A 198 25.80 5.04 21.28
C ILE A 198 25.09 4.32 20.14
N LYS A 199 25.41 3.04 19.95
CA LYS A 199 24.80 2.20 18.92
C LYS A 199 23.32 1.92 19.25
N CYS A 200 22.46 2.04 18.26
CA CYS A 200 21.03 1.80 18.38
C CYS A 200 20.45 1.37 17.03
N PHE A 201 19.13 1.25 17.00
CA PHE A 201 18.36 1.16 15.75
C PHE A 201 17.49 2.41 15.64
N GLU A 202 17.43 2.97 14.45
CA GLU A 202 16.55 4.09 14.13
C GLU A 202 15.07 3.63 14.33
N PRO A 203 14.24 4.41 15.05
CA PRO A 203 12.91 3.93 15.46
C PRO A 203 11.93 3.66 14.33
N ALA A 204 11.88 4.52 13.30
CA ALA A 204 10.86 4.43 12.24
C ALA A 204 11.04 3.19 11.35
N TYR A 205 12.27 2.93 10.89
CA TYR A 205 12.57 1.87 9.92
C TYR A 205 13.45 0.75 10.47
N GLY A 206 13.91 0.87 11.71
CA GLY A 206 14.76 -0.13 12.37
C GLY A 206 16.14 -0.28 11.73
N MET A 207 16.64 0.76 11.06
CA MET A 207 17.96 0.76 10.45
C MET A 207 19.05 0.87 11.52
N PRO A 208 20.23 0.28 11.32
CA PRO A 208 21.39 0.50 12.18
C PRO A 208 21.74 1.97 12.26
N ALA A 209 21.97 2.48 13.45
CA ALA A 209 22.26 3.88 13.69
C ALA A 209 23.14 4.09 14.91
N VAL A 210 23.79 5.24 15.01
CA VAL A 210 24.66 5.62 16.13
C VAL A 210 24.35 7.05 16.55
N TRP A 211 24.09 7.28 17.86
CA TRP A 211 24.00 8.62 18.43
C TRP A 211 25.40 9.22 18.61
N ILE A 212 25.77 10.16 17.77
CA ILE A 212 27.10 10.81 17.73
C ILE A 212 27.08 12.19 18.40
N LYS A 213 28.27 12.65 18.81
CA LYS A 213 28.46 14.04 19.22
C LYS A 213 28.49 14.99 18.02
N PRO A 214 28.15 16.27 18.18
CA PRO A 214 28.16 17.26 17.09
C PRO A 214 29.50 17.37 16.33
N GLU A 215 30.63 17.13 17.01
CA GLU A 215 31.95 17.20 16.42
C GLU A 215 32.18 16.18 15.29
N LEU A 216 31.44 15.06 15.34
CA LEU A 216 31.57 13.96 14.36
C LEU A 216 30.68 14.11 13.12
N ILE A 217 29.81 15.15 13.05
CA ILE A 217 28.85 15.36 11.95
C ILE A 217 29.57 15.32 10.59
N LYS A 218 30.56 16.21 10.40
CA LYS A 218 31.27 16.32 9.13
C LYS A 218 31.96 15.03 8.71
N TYR A 219 32.40 14.22 9.67
CA TYR A 219 33.02 12.93 9.40
C TYR A 219 31.99 11.90 8.91
N ALA A 220 30.83 11.85 9.57
CA ALA A 220 29.74 10.94 9.20
C ALA A 220 29.11 11.32 7.84
N GLU A 221 28.88 12.63 7.58
CA GLU A 221 28.36 13.13 6.31
C GLU A 221 29.28 12.79 5.12
N ARG A 222 30.60 12.94 5.30
CA ARG A 222 31.60 12.57 4.26
C ARG A 222 31.56 11.08 3.93
N ALA A 223 31.16 10.24 4.87
CA ALA A 223 30.96 8.81 4.67
C ALA A 223 29.60 8.46 4.06
N GLY A 224 28.77 9.46 3.74
CA GLY A 224 27.44 9.27 3.16
C GLY A 224 26.35 8.91 4.17
N CYS A 225 26.58 9.15 5.48
CA CYS A 225 25.54 8.95 6.48
C CYS A 225 24.50 10.07 6.46
N VAL A 226 23.25 9.71 6.72
CA VAL A 226 22.16 10.65 7.00
C VAL A 226 22.20 11.02 8.47
N ILE A 227 22.17 12.33 8.77
CA ILE A 227 22.22 12.87 10.15
C ILE A 227 20.86 13.45 10.51
N LEU A 228 20.28 12.97 11.59
CA LEU A 228 18.99 13.45 12.11
C LEU A 228 19.16 14.04 13.52
N ASP A 229 18.55 15.20 13.75
CA ASP A 229 18.38 15.73 15.09
C ASP A 229 17.25 14.98 15.85
N PRO A 230 17.19 15.07 17.19
CA PRO A 230 16.20 14.32 17.97
C PRO A 230 14.74 14.61 17.60
N ILE A 231 14.41 15.84 17.16
CA ILE A 231 13.05 16.18 16.71
C ILE A 231 12.75 15.49 15.38
N SER A 232 13.71 15.46 14.47
CA SER A 232 13.57 14.79 13.19
C SER A 232 13.38 13.27 13.36
N VAL A 233 14.07 12.66 14.31
CA VAL A 233 13.88 11.21 14.63
C VAL A 233 12.45 10.93 15.04
N ILE A 234 11.88 11.74 15.95
CA ILE A 234 10.48 11.59 16.37
C ILE A 234 9.53 11.86 15.20
N ALA A 235 9.83 12.90 14.41
CA ALA A 235 9.02 13.27 13.26
C ALA A 235 8.93 12.16 12.22
N GLU A 236 10.04 11.49 11.93
CA GLU A 236 10.06 10.31 11.03
C GLU A 236 9.22 9.16 11.60
N GLU A 237 9.37 8.85 12.91
CA GLU A 237 8.59 7.78 13.53
C GLU A 237 7.10 8.11 13.59
N ILE A 238 6.72 9.37 13.89
CA ILE A 238 5.32 9.81 13.84
C ILE A 238 4.75 9.64 12.43
N THR A 239 5.50 10.04 11.40
CA THR A 239 5.07 9.91 10.01
C THR A 239 4.80 8.45 9.68
N GLU A 240 5.71 7.55 10.04
CA GLU A 240 5.58 6.13 9.82
C GLU A 240 4.39 5.53 10.59
N VAL A 241 4.23 5.91 11.87
CA VAL A 241 3.10 5.45 12.69
C VAL A 241 1.76 5.93 12.11
N ILE A 242 1.65 7.20 11.69
CA ILE A 242 0.41 7.69 11.09
C ILE A 242 0.11 6.95 9.79
N ASN A 243 1.08 6.76 8.92
CA ASN A 243 0.91 6.01 7.67
C ASN A 243 0.45 4.57 7.91
N LEU A 244 0.97 3.94 8.95
CA LEU A 244 0.63 2.57 9.31
C LEU A 244 -0.79 2.43 9.87
N TYR A 245 -1.22 3.43 10.65
CA TYR A 245 -2.51 3.44 11.33
C TYR A 245 -3.54 4.37 10.67
N VAL A 246 -3.26 4.90 9.48
CA VAL A 246 -4.12 5.86 8.79
C VAL A 246 -5.55 5.35 8.61
N SER A 247 -5.72 4.06 8.30
CA SER A 247 -7.04 3.44 8.20
C SER A 247 -7.81 3.46 9.52
N ASN A 248 -7.12 3.34 10.66
CA ASN A 248 -7.74 3.41 11.99
C ASN A 248 -8.14 4.85 12.36
N LEU A 249 -7.48 5.86 11.79
CA LEU A 249 -7.81 7.28 12.01
C LEU A 249 -9.07 7.71 11.26
N LEU A 250 -9.43 7.03 10.18
CA LEU A 250 -10.70 7.27 9.48
C LEU A 250 -11.86 6.64 10.26
N GLY A 251 -12.48 7.42 11.13
CA GLY A 251 -13.65 7.03 11.93
C GLY A 251 -14.99 7.37 11.27
N VAL A 252 -16.06 7.25 12.05
CA VAL A 252 -17.43 7.60 11.62
C VAL A 252 -17.50 9.07 11.26
N LYS A 253 -17.02 9.95 12.14
CA LYS A 253 -17.07 11.41 11.99
C LYS A 253 -16.32 11.89 10.75
N GLU A 254 -15.13 11.35 10.51
CA GLU A 254 -14.31 11.67 9.34
C GLU A 254 -15.02 11.22 8.06
N THR A 255 -15.62 10.02 8.06
CA THR A 255 -16.38 9.51 6.91
C THR A 255 -17.61 10.36 6.64
N GLU A 256 -18.39 10.73 7.66
CA GLU A 256 -19.54 11.62 7.51
C GLU A 256 -19.12 13.00 6.94
N SER A 257 -18.01 13.55 7.42
CA SER A 257 -17.47 14.81 6.93
C SER A 257 -17.07 14.74 5.45
N LEU A 258 -16.46 13.62 5.02
CA LEU A 258 -16.11 13.40 3.61
C LEU A 258 -17.39 13.32 2.75
N LEU A 259 -18.34 12.49 3.12
CA LEU A 259 -19.61 12.36 2.38
C LEU A 259 -20.40 13.67 2.36
N GLY A 260 -20.39 14.44 3.46
CA GLY A 260 -21.00 15.75 3.55
C GLY A 260 -20.45 16.73 2.51
N LYS A 261 -19.12 16.82 2.37
CA LYS A 261 -18.47 17.66 1.36
C LYS A 261 -18.85 17.26 -0.07
N ILE A 262 -18.90 15.96 -0.35
CA ILE A 262 -19.30 15.48 -1.68
C ILE A 262 -20.79 15.75 -1.93
N LYS A 263 -21.64 15.64 -0.90
CA LYS A 263 -23.07 15.94 -1.01
C LYS A 263 -23.35 17.39 -1.41
N GLU A 264 -22.52 18.34 -0.98
CA GLU A 264 -22.64 19.75 -1.37
C GLU A 264 -22.44 19.96 -2.88
N THR A 265 -21.57 19.20 -3.52
CA THR A 265 -21.22 19.33 -4.94
C THR A 265 -21.90 18.29 -5.83
N HIS A 266 -22.10 17.07 -5.32
CA HIS A 266 -22.67 15.93 -6.07
C HIS A 266 -23.77 15.24 -5.29
N PRO A 267 -24.90 15.92 -4.97
CA PRO A 267 -25.99 15.36 -4.14
C PRO A 267 -26.65 14.13 -4.76
N ALA A 268 -26.78 14.06 -6.08
CA ALA A 268 -27.37 12.92 -6.78
C ALA A 268 -26.55 11.64 -6.55
N LEU A 269 -25.22 11.71 -6.71
CA LEU A 269 -24.31 10.58 -6.51
C LEU A 269 -24.37 10.05 -5.07
N ILE A 270 -24.36 10.94 -4.08
CA ILE A 270 -24.50 10.52 -2.69
C ILE A 270 -25.83 9.82 -2.45
N ASN A 271 -26.96 10.39 -2.91
CA ASN A 271 -28.28 9.81 -2.70
C ASN A 271 -28.46 8.46 -3.40
N GLU A 272 -27.71 8.20 -4.47
CA GLU A 272 -27.70 6.90 -5.16
C GLU A 272 -27.02 5.82 -4.30
N VAL A 273 -25.89 6.14 -3.66
CA VAL A 273 -25.10 5.17 -2.89
C VAL A 273 -25.56 5.07 -1.43
N TYR A 274 -25.69 6.23 -0.76
CA TYR A 274 -25.92 6.33 0.68
C TYR A 274 -27.20 7.13 0.99
N PRO A 275 -28.10 6.65 1.86
CA PRO A 275 -28.05 5.37 2.59
C PRO A 275 -28.71 4.19 1.84
N ASN A 276 -29.14 4.36 0.60
CA ASN A 276 -30.01 3.44 -0.12
C ASN A 276 -29.41 2.04 -0.34
N PHE A 277 -28.15 1.98 -0.78
CA PHE A 277 -27.48 0.72 -1.08
C PHE A 277 -26.43 0.35 -0.04
N LEU A 278 -25.59 1.30 0.39
CA LEU A 278 -24.56 1.11 1.40
C LEU A 278 -24.86 1.97 2.63
N ASN A 279 -24.64 1.43 3.81
CA ASN A 279 -24.65 2.21 5.05
C ASN A 279 -23.26 2.83 5.30
N LEU A 280 -23.20 3.78 6.23
CA LEU A 280 -21.96 4.49 6.56
C LEU A 280 -20.82 3.56 6.99
N LYS A 281 -21.13 2.46 7.70
CA LYS A 281 -20.14 1.48 8.14
C LYS A 281 -19.51 0.76 6.95
N GLU A 282 -20.31 0.36 5.95
CA GLU A 282 -19.84 -0.33 4.75
C GLU A 282 -18.93 0.58 3.92
N ILE A 283 -19.33 1.85 3.70
CA ILE A 283 -18.50 2.84 3.01
C ILE A 283 -17.18 3.05 3.77
N ARG A 284 -17.24 3.25 5.09
CA ARG A 284 -16.06 3.40 5.93
C ARG A 284 -15.10 2.21 5.79
N ILE A 285 -15.61 0.98 5.82
CA ILE A 285 -14.78 -0.24 5.67
C ILE A 285 -14.07 -0.23 4.32
N ILE A 286 -14.75 0.10 3.22
CA ILE A 286 -14.15 0.17 1.89
C ILE A 286 -13.02 1.22 1.86
N LEU A 287 -13.29 2.43 2.37
CA LEU A 287 -12.28 3.48 2.43
C LEU A 287 -11.10 3.10 3.34
N GLN A 288 -11.36 2.44 4.48
CA GLN A 288 -10.31 1.92 5.36
C GLN A 288 -9.49 0.82 4.69
N ASN A 289 -10.09 -0.05 3.90
CA ASN A 289 -9.38 -1.08 3.13
C ASN A 289 -8.41 -0.45 2.11
N LEU A 290 -8.86 0.60 1.39
CA LEU A 290 -8.00 1.36 0.46
C LEU A 290 -6.81 1.98 1.20
N LEU A 291 -7.07 2.71 2.29
CA LEU A 291 -6.04 3.36 3.10
C LEU A 291 -5.05 2.37 3.71
N ARG A 292 -5.52 1.21 4.19
CA ARG A 292 -4.68 0.14 4.73
C ARG A 292 -3.68 -0.37 3.69
N GLU A 293 -4.02 -0.27 2.43
CA GLU A 293 -3.14 -0.63 1.31
C GLU A 293 -2.44 0.57 0.67
N HIS A 294 -2.39 1.70 1.38
CA HIS A 294 -1.77 2.95 0.93
C HIS A 294 -2.34 3.51 -0.39
N VAL A 295 -3.60 3.22 -0.68
CA VAL A 295 -4.35 3.82 -1.78
C VAL A 295 -5.04 5.07 -1.27
N SER A 296 -4.82 6.20 -1.94
CA SER A 296 -5.47 7.48 -1.61
C SER A 296 -6.96 7.40 -1.84
N ILE A 297 -7.73 8.06 -0.96
CA ILE A 297 -9.17 8.25 -1.10
C ILE A 297 -9.52 9.68 -1.52
N GLU A 298 -8.55 10.43 -2.06
CA GLU A 298 -8.75 11.81 -2.51
C GLU A 298 -9.82 11.89 -3.61
N ASP A 299 -9.81 10.95 -4.55
CA ASP A 299 -10.80 10.88 -5.63
C ASP A 299 -12.09 10.17 -5.18
N MET A 300 -12.78 10.80 -4.21
CA MET A 300 -14.04 10.29 -3.66
C MET A 300 -15.14 10.17 -4.72
N ILE A 301 -15.11 11.00 -5.76
CA ILE A 301 -16.13 10.96 -6.82
C ILE A 301 -16.01 9.65 -7.58
N THR A 302 -14.85 9.34 -8.12
CA THR A 302 -14.60 8.07 -8.81
C THR A 302 -14.86 6.85 -7.93
N ILE A 303 -14.51 6.93 -6.63
CA ILE A 303 -14.81 5.87 -5.66
C ILE A 303 -16.31 5.64 -5.55
N LEU A 304 -17.09 6.71 -5.35
CA LEU A 304 -18.55 6.59 -5.16
C LEU A 304 -19.26 6.18 -6.45
N GLU A 305 -18.87 6.68 -7.63
CA GLU A 305 -19.37 6.24 -8.93
C GLU A 305 -19.15 4.73 -9.13
N THR A 306 -17.95 4.26 -8.83
CA THR A 306 -17.65 2.82 -8.88
C THR A 306 -18.52 2.03 -7.90
N LEU A 307 -18.75 2.53 -6.70
CA LEU A 307 -19.63 1.87 -5.75
C LEU A 307 -21.09 1.85 -6.23
N ALA A 308 -21.60 2.93 -6.85
CA ALA A 308 -22.94 2.96 -7.44
C ALA A 308 -23.10 1.88 -8.52
N ASP A 309 -22.13 1.73 -9.41
CA ASP A 309 -22.14 0.76 -10.50
C ASP A 309 -22.17 -0.69 -9.99
N TYR A 310 -21.38 -1.01 -8.97
CA TYR A 310 -21.14 -2.40 -8.57
C TYR A 310 -21.95 -2.86 -7.33
N VAL A 311 -22.53 -1.96 -6.55
CA VAL A 311 -23.32 -2.32 -5.36
C VAL A 311 -24.55 -3.13 -5.67
N THR A 312 -25.10 -3.00 -6.88
CA THR A 312 -26.24 -3.81 -7.37
C THR A 312 -25.83 -5.27 -7.64
N ILE A 313 -24.55 -5.52 -7.89
CA ILE A 313 -23.99 -6.86 -8.17
C ILE A 313 -23.57 -7.55 -6.87
N THR A 314 -22.91 -6.81 -5.97
CA THR A 314 -22.42 -7.35 -4.70
C THR A 314 -22.43 -6.27 -3.60
N ARG A 315 -22.68 -6.69 -2.35
CA ARG A 315 -22.49 -5.85 -1.15
C ARG A 315 -21.27 -6.24 -0.32
N ASP A 316 -20.49 -7.20 -0.81
CA ASP A 316 -19.24 -7.58 -0.14
C ASP A 316 -18.25 -6.43 -0.24
N THR A 317 -17.90 -5.84 0.91
CA THR A 317 -17.02 -4.67 0.99
C THR A 317 -15.59 -4.97 0.50
N ASP A 318 -15.14 -6.21 0.61
CA ASP A 318 -13.82 -6.63 0.13
C ASP A 318 -13.81 -6.69 -1.41
N ILE A 319 -14.87 -7.24 -2.02
CA ILE A 319 -15.03 -7.28 -3.47
C ILE A 319 -15.23 -5.88 -4.04
N LEU A 320 -16.07 -5.04 -3.39
CA LEU A 320 -16.25 -3.65 -3.79
C LEU A 320 -14.92 -2.87 -3.74
N THR A 321 -14.09 -3.11 -2.72
CA THR A 321 -12.74 -2.52 -2.64
C THR A 321 -11.88 -2.89 -3.85
N GLU A 322 -11.93 -4.14 -4.33
CA GLU A 322 -11.18 -4.57 -5.51
C GLU A 322 -11.67 -3.88 -6.80
N TYR A 323 -12.98 -3.67 -6.95
CA TYR A 323 -13.51 -2.90 -8.08
C TYR A 323 -13.03 -1.45 -8.05
N VAL A 324 -13.09 -0.80 -6.90
CA VAL A 324 -12.57 0.57 -6.72
C VAL A 324 -11.07 0.62 -7.03
N ARG A 325 -10.27 -0.31 -6.53
CA ARG A 325 -8.83 -0.38 -6.83
C ARG A 325 -8.54 -0.50 -8.33
N LYS A 326 -9.35 -1.30 -9.04
CA LYS A 326 -9.21 -1.46 -10.50
C LYS A 326 -9.41 -0.13 -11.24
N VAL A 327 -10.39 0.67 -10.83
CA VAL A 327 -10.64 1.98 -11.45
C VAL A 327 -9.56 2.99 -11.06
N LEU A 328 -9.05 2.95 -9.84
CA LEU A 328 -7.93 3.76 -9.36
C LEU A 328 -6.54 3.26 -9.82
N SER A 329 -6.47 2.28 -10.71
CA SER A 329 -5.24 1.60 -11.17
C SER A 329 -4.15 2.56 -11.64
N THR A 330 -4.51 3.61 -12.39
CA THR A 330 -3.56 4.63 -12.86
C THR A 330 -2.83 5.32 -11.70
N ASN A 331 -3.57 5.73 -10.66
CA ASN A 331 -2.99 6.39 -9.49
C ASN A 331 -2.15 5.41 -8.67
N ILE A 332 -2.62 4.16 -8.52
CA ILE A 332 -1.89 3.10 -7.82
C ILE A 332 -0.57 2.80 -8.55
N CYS A 333 -0.59 2.58 -9.85
CA CYS A 333 0.59 2.23 -10.63
C CYS A 333 1.63 3.36 -10.66
N ARG A 334 1.19 4.62 -10.80
CA ARG A 334 2.10 5.79 -10.80
C ARG A 334 2.93 5.89 -9.52
N LYS A 335 2.40 5.47 -8.38
CA LYS A 335 3.09 5.47 -7.08
C LYS A 335 4.27 4.47 -7.03
N TYR A 336 4.22 3.41 -7.83
CA TYR A 336 5.18 2.29 -7.75
C TYR A 336 6.06 2.14 -8.98
N GLN A 337 5.81 2.88 -10.03
CA GLN A 337 6.61 2.85 -11.25
C GLN A 337 7.88 3.71 -11.12
N ILE A 338 8.95 3.28 -11.78
CA ILE A 338 10.18 4.05 -11.99
C ILE A 338 10.44 4.04 -13.49
N ASN A 339 10.41 5.21 -14.13
CA ASN A 339 10.59 5.38 -15.58
C ASN A 339 9.64 4.49 -16.41
N GLY A 340 8.36 4.41 -16.02
CA GLY A 340 7.35 3.58 -16.70
C GLY A 340 7.49 2.08 -16.48
N ILE A 341 8.30 1.65 -15.50
CA ILE A 341 8.54 0.22 -15.21
C ILE A 341 8.21 -0.06 -13.76
N ILE A 342 7.36 -1.08 -13.50
CA ILE A 342 7.18 -1.65 -12.16
C ILE A 342 8.00 -2.93 -12.07
N GLN A 343 8.87 -3.01 -11.06
CA GLN A 343 9.65 -4.20 -10.76
C GLN A 343 8.87 -5.08 -9.80
N VAL A 344 8.63 -6.34 -10.16
CA VAL A 344 7.71 -7.21 -9.41
C VAL A 344 8.32 -8.56 -9.03
N ILE A 345 7.77 -9.11 -7.95
CA ILE A 345 7.87 -10.52 -7.57
C ILE A 345 6.62 -11.22 -8.11
N THR A 346 6.77 -12.37 -8.73
CA THR A 346 5.63 -13.21 -9.15
C THR A 346 5.70 -14.59 -8.50
N PHE A 347 4.59 -15.30 -8.53
CA PHE A 347 4.51 -16.69 -8.11
C PHE A 347 4.50 -17.63 -9.33
N ASP A 348 5.00 -18.86 -9.12
CA ASP A 348 4.76 -19.97 -10.05
C ASP A 348 3.26 -20.33 -10.00
N GLU A 349 2.70 -20.78 -11.12
CA GLU A 349 1.29 -21.17 -11.25
C GLU A 349 0.82 -22.17 -10.17
N LYS A 350 1.72 -23.08 -9.76
CA LYS A 350 1.43 -24.07 -8.71
C LYS A 350 1.22 -23.41 -7.34
N ILE A 351 1.93 -22.31 -7.08
CA ILE A 351 1.78 -21.54 -5.84
C ILE A 351 0.50 -20.72 -5.88
N GLU A 352 0.17 -20.08 -7.01
CA GLU A 352 -1.09 -19.34 -7.13
C GLU A 352 -2.28 -20.26 -6.91
N LYS A 353 -2.32 -21.44 -7.56
CA LYS A 353 -3.35 -22.47 -7.34
C LYS A 353 -3.39 -22.96 -5.88
N PHE A 354 -2.23 -23.12 -5.25
CA PHE A 354 -2.17 -23.48 -3.84
C PHE A 354 -2.79 -22.40 -2.94
N ILE A 355 -2.50 -21.12 -3.19
CA ILE A 355 -3.08 -20.00 -2.44
C ILE A 355 -4.58 -19.94 -2.67
N GLU A 356 -5.05 -20.09 -3.92
CA GLU A 356 -6.46 -20.09 -4.27
C GLU A 356 -7.23 -21.22 -3.56
N ASN A 357 -6.68 -22.44 -3.54
CA ASN A 357 -7.28 -23.57 -2.82
C ASN A 357 -7.36 -23.33 -1.31
N ASN A 358 -6.33 -22.73 -0.70
CA ASN A 358 -6.37 -22.36 0.72
C ASN A 358 -7.41 -21.28 1.02
N MET A 359 -7.58 -20.32 0.11
CA MET A 359 -8.61 -19.29 0.21
C MET A 359 -10.01 -19.93 0.22
N ARG A 360 -10.30 -20.84 -0.73
CA ARG A 360 -11.59 -21.53 -0.85
C ARG A 360 -11.89 -22.40 0.38
N ASN A 361 -10.88 -23.10 0.90
CA ASN A 361 -11.03 -24.03 2.02
C ASN A 361 -10.88 -23.38 3.40
N LYS A 362 -10.61 -22.06 3.46
CA LYS A 362 -10.33 -21.30 4.71
C LYS A 362 -9.25 -21.93 5.60
N THR A 363 -8.30 -22.67 5.02
CA THR A 363 -7.24 -23.37 5.75
C THR A 363 -6.00 -22.45 5.90
N LEU A 364 -5.91 -21.74 7.03
CA LEU A 364 -4.81 -20.79 7.30
C LEU A 364 -3.53 -21.43 7.89
N GLN A 365 -3.56 -22.70 8.27
CA GLN A 365 -2.48 -23.33 9.07
C GLN A 365 -1.79 -24.51 8.37
N SER A 366 -1.36 -24.38 7.12
CA SER A 366 -0.52 -25.42 6.54
C SER A 366 0.97 -25.10 6.72
N ASN A 367 1.79 -26.14 6.99
CA ASN A 367 3.25 -26.01 7.03
C ASN A 367 3.82 -25.45 5.73
N LYS A 368 3.11 -25.68 4.61
CA LYS A 368 3.45 -25.16 3.29
C LYS A 368 3.25 -23.65 3.20
N LEU A 369 2.20 -23.10 3.86
CA LEU A 369 1.96 -21.67 3.93
C LEU A 369 3.05 -20.96 4.78
N LYS A 370 3.43 -21.55 5.93
CA LYS A 370 4.55 -21.03 6.74
C LYS A 370 5.86 -21.00 5.95
N LYS A 371 6.12 -22.06 5.16
CA LYS A 371 7.29 -22.12 4.28
C LYS A 371 7.24 -21.02 3.21
N LEU A 372 6.07 -20.83 2.58
CA LEU A 372 5.87 -19.76 1.59
C LEU A 372 6.17 -18.37 2.20
N LEU A 373 5.59 -18.05 3.36
CA LEU A 373 5.82 -16.77 4.04
C LEU A 373 7.29 -16.57 4.41
N LYS A 374 8.00 -17.64 4.82
CA LYS A 374 9.44 -17.58 5.09
C LYS A 374 10.24 -17.24 3.83
N VAL A 375 10.02 -17.98 2.73
CA VAL A 375 10.69 -17.74 1.45
C VAL A 375 10.38 -16.34 0.92
N LEU A 376 9.13 -15.91 1.05
CA LEU A 376 8.70 -14.56 0.67
C LEU A 376 9.47 -13.51 1.46
N GLY A 377 9.59 -13.65 2.78
CA GLY A 377 10.34 -12.75 3.66
C GLY A 377 11.81 -12.64 3.26
N GLU A 378 12.47 -13.76 2.95
CA GLU A 378 13.85 -13.78 2.47
C GLU A 378 14.01 -12.99 1.15
N LYS A 379 13.03 -13.10 0.23
CA LYS A 379 13.08 -12.38 -1.05
C LYS A 379 12.75 -10.90 -0.92
N ILE A 380 11.81 -10.54 -0.05
CA ILE A 380 11.48 -9.15 0.29
C ILE A 380 12.73 -8.47 0.87
N GLN A 381 13.38 -9.09 1.85
CA GLN A 381 14.57 -8.53 2.49
C GLN A 381 15.73 -8.35 1.49
N LEU A 382 15.90 -9.31 0.59
CA LEU A 382 16.88 -9.21 -0.49
C LEU A 382 16.65 -7.95 -1.34
N LEU A 383 15.41 -7.67 -1.74
CA LEU A 383 15.07 -6.51 -2.56
C LEU A 383 15.28 -5.20 -1.78
N ILE A 384 14.87 -5.14 -0.52
CA ILE A 384 15.08 -3.97 0.35
C ILE A 384 16.57 -3.65 0.47
N ASN A 385 17.44 -4.65 0.65
CA ASN A 385 18.88 -4.46 0.73
C ASN A 385 19.50 -3.92 -0.58
N TYR A 386 18.82 -4.12 -1.72
CA TYR A 386 19.20 -3.51 -3.01
C TYR A 386 18.51 -2.16 -3.27
N GLY A 387 17.79 -1.60 -2.31
CA GLY A 387 17.02 -0.36 -2.46
C GLY A 387 15.82 -0.51 -3.40
N ILE A 388 15.35 -1.74 -3.63
CA ILE A 388 14.21 -2.02 -4.50
C ILE A 388 12.96 -2.21 -3.64
N LYS A 389 11.92 -1.42 -3.91
CA LYS A 389 10.64 -1.53 -3.22
C LYS A 389 9.98 -2.87 -3.59
N PRO A 390 9.63 -3.74 -2.62
CA PRO A 390 9.05 -5.03 -2.92
C PRO A 390 7.58 -4.89 -3.35
N VAL A 391 7.29 -5.24 -4.59
CA VAL A 391 5.94 -5.28 -5.16
C VAL A 391 5.65 -6.69 -5.65
N ILE A 392 4.56 -7.30 -5.20
CA ILE A 392 4.08 -8.58 -5.72
C ILE A 392 3.03 -8.32 -6.78
N LEU A 393 3.10 -9.07 -7.87
CA LEU A 393 2.06 -9.14 -8.88
C LEU A 393 1.40 -10.51 -8.85
N SER A 394 0.09 -10.55 -8.66
CA SER A 394 -0.70 -11.79 -8.53
C SER A 394 -1.99 -11.75 -9.33
N SER A 395 -2.67 -12.88 -9.44
CA SER A 395 -4.00 -12.92 -10.04
C SER A 395 -5.01 -12.12 -9.18
N PRO A 396 -6.03 -11.49 -9.80
CA PRO A 396 -7.05 -10.73 -9.08
C PRO A 396 -7.78 -11.56 -8.02
N ILE A 397 -7.97 -12.85 -8.28
CA ILE A 397 -8.70 -13.76 -7.40
C ILE A 397 -8.03 -13.90 -6.03
N ILE A 398 -6.69 -13.98 -6.00
CA ILE A 398 -5.93 -14.24 -4.77
C ILE A 398 -5.33 -12.97 -4.15
N ARG A 399 -5.35 -11.83 -4.86
CA ARG A 399 -4.67 -10.60 -4.43
C ARG A 399 -5.05 -10.18 -3.01
N PHE A 400 -6.34 -10.01 -2.76
CA PHE A 400 -6.85 -9.56 -1.47
C PHE A 400 -6.53 -10.57 -0.36
N TYR A 401 -6.74 -11.86 -0.61
CA TYR A 401 -6.40 -12.92 0.33
C TYR A 401 -4.91 -12.94 0.66
N LEU A 402 -4.06 -12.78 -0.36
CA LEU A 402 -2.61 -12.72 -0.19
C LEU A 402 -2.20 -11.50 0.66
N LYS A 403 -2.83 -10.34 0.47
CA LYS A 403 -2.60 -9.17 1.31
C LYS A 403 -2.97 -9.44 2.77
N ARG A 404 -4.10 -10.06 3.03
CA ARG A 404 -4.50 -10.45 4.41
C ARG A 404 -3.53 -11.44 5.06
N LEU A 405 -3.01 -12.39 4.30
CA LEU A 405 -2.01 -13.35 4.78
C LEU A 405 -0.67 -12.70 5.15
N THR A 406 -0.27 -11.71 4.38
CA THR A 406 1.05 -11.09 4.49
C THR A 406 1.05 -9.86 5.41
N TRP A 407 -0.11 -9.28 5.68
CA TRP A 407 -0.26 -8.02 6.42
C TRP A 407 0.52 -7.97 7.73
N LYS A 408 0.36 -9.00 8.59
CA LYS A 408 1.02 -9.05 9.91
C LYS A 408 2.54 -9.20 9.82
N SER A 409 3.02 -9.88 8.80
CA SER A 409 4.44 -10.17 8.63
C SER A 409 5.16 -9.11 7.79
N PHE A 410 4.45 -8.51 6.83
CA PHE A 410 4.99 -7.58 5.86
C PHE A 410 4.00 -6.46 5.56
N PRO A 411 3.73 -5.55 6.50
CA PRO A 411 2.71 -4.51 6.35
C PRO A 411 2.97 -3.56 5.17
N HIS A 412 4.24 -3.28 4.87
CA HIS A 412 4.65 -2.42 3.75
C HIS A 412 4.72 -3.13 2.40
N LEU A 413 4.40 -4.43 2.36
CA LEU A 413 4.39 -5.18 1.11
C LEU A 413 3.25 -4.71 0.22
N ILE A 414 3.59 -4.29 -0.99
CA ILE A 414 2.63 -3.91 -2.00
C ILE A 414 2.24 -5.14 -2.80
N ILE A 415 0.93 -5.36 -2.98
CA ILE A 415 0.40 -6.43 -3.80
C ILE A 415 -0.54 -5.83 -4.83
N LEU A 416 -0.16 -5.96 -6.09
CA LEU A 416 -0.94 -5.54 -7.25
C LEU A 416 -1.55 -6.75 -7.94
N SER A 417 -2.70 -6.56 -8.55
CA SER A 417 -3.29 -7.55 -9.47
C SER A 417 -2.93 -7.25 -10.92
N TYR A 418 -2.98 -8.26 -11.79
CA TYR A 418 -2.80 -8.05 -13.23
C TYR A 418 -3.80 -7.04 -13.82
N ASN A 419 -5.01 -6.94 -13.23
CA ASN A 419 -6.06 -6.02 -13.67
C ASN A 419 -5.82 -4.56 -13.23
N GLU A 420 -4.85 -4.31 -12.35
CA GLU A 420 -4.48 -2.97 -11.91
C GLU A 420 -3.33 -2.39 -12.74
N ILE A 421 -2.73 -3.17 -13.63
CA ILE A 421 -1.62 -2.70 -14.46
C ILE A 421 -2.18 -2.01 -15.69
N THR A 422 -1.82 -0.76 -15.88
CA THR A 422 -2.23 0.06 -17.04
C THR A 422 -1.33 -0.20 -18.25
N ASP A 423 -1.84 0.01 -19.45
CA ASP A 423 -1.16 -0.34 -20.72
C ASP A 423 0.15 0.44 -20.95
N ASP A 424 0.28 1.62 -20.34
CA ASP A 424 1.46 2.49 -20.42
C ASP A 424 2.62 2.01 -19.52
N ILE A 425 2.38 1.02 -18.65
CA ILE A 425 3.36 0.56 -17.66
C ILE A 425 3.93 -0.80 -18.04
N LYS A 426 5.25 -0.88 -18.08
CA LYS A 426 5.98 -2.12 -18.33
C LYS A 426 6.24 -2.86 -17.02
N ILE A 427 6.03 -4.17 -17.04
CA ILE A 427 6.33 -5.04 -15.91
C ILE A 427 7.69 -5.70 -16.08
N LYS A 428 8.56 -5.55 -15.09
CA LYS A 428 9.84 -6.25 -14.99
C LYS A 428 9.79 -7.26 -13.86
N ASN A 429 9.60 -8.52 -14.19
CA ASN A 429 9.69 -9.60 -13.21
C ASN A 429 11.15 -9.80 -12.77
N ILE A 430 11.42 -9.57 -11.47
CA ILE A 430 12.76 -9.72 -10.89
C ILE A 430 12.93 -11.11 -10.27
N ILE A 431 11.90 -11.57 -9.58
CA ILE A 431 11.91 -12.84 -8.82
C ILE A 431 10.62 -13.60 -9.10
N CYS A 432 10.74 -14.86 -9.49
CA CYS A 432 9.62 -15.80 -9.51
C CYS A 432 9.78 -16.78 -8.34
N ILE A 433 8.86 -16.76 -7.38
CA ILE A 433 8.88 -17.66 -6.22
C ILE A 433 8.37 -19.01 -6.63
N LYS A 434 9.15 -20.05 -6.26
CA LYS A 434 8.83 -21.48 -6.42
C LYS A 434 9.01 -22.18 -5.08
N LEU A 435 8.16 -23.18 -4.78
CA LEU A 435 8.21 -23.97 -3.55
C LEU A 435 8.69 -25.40 -3.82
#